data_64ee39e9e432255e0760474600193546
#
_entry.id   64ee39e9e432255e0760474600193546
#
_cell.length_a   1.000
_cell.length_b   1.000
_cell.length_c   1.000
_cell.angle_alpha   90.00
_cell.angle_beta   90.00
_cell.angle_gamma   90.00
#
_symmetry.space_group_name_H-M   'P 1'
#
loop_
_entity.id
_entity.type
_entity.pdbx_description
1 polymer ?
#
loop_
_entity_poly.entity_id
_entity_poly.type
_entity_poly.pdbx_seq_one_letter_code
_entity_poly.pdbx_strand_id
1 'polypeptide(L)'
;MRVPTVRHPWYRRCALALLTGLLAPLAAKAQTQAPPPETPALERCAAIGAPADRLSCYDKAMGRAPAPAAPPAYAQNPAGGAPASSSLLAPKGAATPVAAEKQETPSLLSKYWELEPEDKRGVFNFVGYKANYVLPFHMTSRINRTPQSPNQAVVELPNYKREEAKFQLSLRTKLVQDFLLPGADLWGAYTQQAFWQIWNGKDSKPFRNSDYEPELIYVVPTPEGARKLPFDWQWRYTQLGLAHQSNGQSDPLSRSWNRINLAAGFERGDWSLIARFMRRLKEEPVNDNNPDLVTYRGRGEFQLNWAHGRHTAQLLYRSTLKDAKYGAVQFEWTYPVFSQQPNGLRWYVQVFRGYGETLTDYNFRQTSVGAGFSFLQF
;
A
#
# COMPACT_ATOMS: atom_id res chain seq x y z
N MET A 1 44.16 23.55 -36.30
CA MET A 1 43.25 24.39 -35.51
C MET A 1 42.96 23.66 -34.20
N ARG A 2 43.40 24.17 -33.06
CA ARG A 2 43.22 23.56 -31.74
C ARG A 2 41.92 24.07 -31.13
N VAL A 3 41.03 23.16 -30.68
CA VAL A 3 39.82 23.49 -29.96
C VAL A 3 40.13 23.59 -28.46
N PRO A 4 39.77 24.68 -27.77
CA PRO A 4 40.04 24.79 -26.33
C PRO A 4 39.01 24.03 -25.53
N THR A 5 39.51 23.17 -24.60
CA THR A 5 38.72 22.51 -23.56
C THR A 5 38.39 23.50 -22.46
N VAL A 6 37.09 23.80 -22.30
CA VAL A 6 36.58 24.56 -21.16
C VAL A 6 36.30 23.60 -20.01
N ARG A 7 37.11 23.70 -18.94
CA ARG A 7 36.88 23.02 -17.66
C ARG A 7 35.94 23.90 -16.82
N HIS A 8 34.77 23.45 -16.51
CA HIS A 8 33.89 24.05 -15.50
C HIS A 8 34.09 23.38 -14.12
N PRO A 9 34.48 24.11 -13.06
CA PRO A 9 34.72 23.58 -11.71
C PRO A 9 33.58 23.94 -10.75
N TRP A 10 32.35 23.50 -10.98
CA TRP A 10 31.25 23.86 -10.08
C TRP A 10 30.36 22.70 -9.56
N TYR A 11 30.67 21.44 -9.81
CA TYR A 11 29.86 20.30 -9.43
C TYR A 11 30.32 19.51 -8.19
N ARG A 12 31.05 20.13 -7.26
CA ARG A 12 31.54 19.39 -6.06
C ARG A 12 31.14 19.98 -4.70
N ARG A 13 30.12 20.83 -4.57
CA ARG A 13 29.83 21.44 -3.24
C ARG A 13 28.37 21.54 -2.81
N CYS A 14 27.41 20.83 -3.36
CA CYS A 14 26.00 20.87 -2.90
C CYS A 14 25.39 19.54 -2.41
N ALA A 15 26.15 18.47 -2.28
CA ALA A 15 25.60 17.17 -1.85
C ALA A 15 25.95 16.74 -0.42
N LEU A 16 26.61 17.59 0.40
CA LEU A 16 27.08 17.16 1.74
C LEU A 16 26.64 18.05 2.92
N ALA A 17 25.69 18.94 2.77
CA ALA A 17 25.31 19.89 3.80
C ALA A 17 23.94 19.67 4.48
N LEU A 18 23.23 18.59 4.22
CA LEU A 18 21.89 18.31 4.81
C LEU A 18 21.84 17.05 5.70
N LEU A 19 22.95 16.43 6.01
CA LEU A 19 23.00 15.22 6.87
C LEU A 19 23.84 15.36 8.15
N THR A 20 24.34 16.55 8.50
CA THR A 20 25.19 16.73 9.69
C THR A 20 24.55 17.50 10.86
N GLY A 21 23.24 17.73 10.84
CA GLY A 21 22.53 18.56 11.81
C GLY A 21 21.72 17.84 12.90
N LEU A 22 21.72 16.50 13.01
CA LEU A 22 20.85 15.78 13.96
C LEU A 22 21.49 14.53 14.60
N LEU A 23 22.79 14.58 14.87
CA LEU A 23 23.45 13.61 15.75
C LEU A 23 23.96 14.32 17.00
N ALA A 24 23.03 14.72 17.89
CA ALA A 24 23.37 14.89 19.29
C ALA A 24 23.62 13.48 19.87
N PRO A 25 24.71 13.25 20.64
CA PRO A 25 24.91 11.96 21.25
C PRO A 25 23.88 11.78 22.37
N LEU A 26 22.86 10.96 22.14
CA LEU A 26 22.11 10.33 23.22
C LEU A 26 23.14 9.51 24.02
N ALA A 27 23.54 10.03 25.16
CA ALA A 27 24.27 9.26 26.15
C ALA A 27 23.38 8.08 26.56
N ALA A 28 23.59 6.94 25.93
CA ALA A 28 23.03 5.67 26.35
C ALA A 28 23.59 5.41 27.75
N LYS A 29 22.72 5.53 28.79
CA LYS A 29 23.02 4.95 30.08
C LYS A 29 23.22 3.45 29.84
N ALA A 30 24.45 3.01 30.02
CA ALA A 30 24.77 1.58 30.03
C ALA A 30 23.89 0.94 31.09
N GLN A 31 22.88 0.22 30.65
CA GLN A 31 22.17 -0.74 31.50
C GLN A 31 23.20 -1.82 31.81
N THR A 32 23.56 -1.93 33.09
CA THR A 32 24.36 -3.03 33.62
C THR A 32 23.57 -4.31 33.28
N GLN A 33 24.01 -5.03 32.26
CA GLN A 33 23.51 -6.37 31.98
C GLN A 33 23.89 -7.26 33.18
N ALA A 34 22.86 -7.90 33.75
CA ALA A 34 23.08 -8.94 34.71
C ALA A 34 23.98 -10.03 34.10
N PRO A 35 24.87 -10.66 34.91
CA PRO A 35 25.73 -11.73 34.40
C PRO A 35 24.88 -12.84 33.77
N PRO A 36 25.37 -13.53 32.72
CA PRO A 36 24.62 -14.61 32.09
C PRO A 36 24.31 -15.70 33.15
N PRO A 37 23.10 -16.29 33.12
CA PRO A 37 22.70 -17.31 34.10
C PRO A 37 23.62 -18.52 34.00
N GLU A 38 23.94 -19.07 35.17
CA GLU A 38 24.78 -20.28 35.26
C GLU A 38 24.14 -21.46 34.51
N THR A 39 24.90 -22.14 33.67
CA THR A 39 24.49 -23.29 32.85
C THR A 39 23.67 -24.34 33.62
N PRO A 40 23.96 -24.67 34.90
CA PRO A 40 23.16 -25.63 35.67
C PRO A 40 21.71 -25.19 35.95
N ALA A 41 21.40 -23.89 35.91
CA ALA A 41 20.04 -23.38 36.14
C ALA A 41 19.15 -23.58 34.90
N LEU A 42 19.71 -23.39 33.71
CA LEU A 42 19.00 -23.59 32.45
C LEU A 42 18.72 -25.05 32.14
N GLU A 43 19.64 -25.96 32.49
CA GLU A 43 19.46 -27.41 32.35
C GLU A 43 18.31 -27.95 33.23
N ARG A 44 18.14 -27.44 34.45
CA ARG A 44 17.01 -27.75 35.30
C ARG A 44 15.66 -27.34 34.73
N CYS A 45 15.63 -26.19 34.07
CA CYS A 45 14.42 -25.73 33.36
C CYS A 45 14.09 -26.61 32.15
N ALA A 46 15.08 -27.12 31.45
CA ALA A 46 14.88 -28.00 30.29
C ALA A 46 14.23 -29.36 30.67
N ALA A 47 14.45 -29.85 31.91
CA ALA A 47 13.87 -31.10 32.42
C ALA A 47 12.38 -31.00 32.76
N ILE A 48 11.77 -29.80 32.79
CA ILE A 48 10.35 -29.60 33.10
C ILE A 48 9.48 -29.97 31.90
N GLY A 49 8.60 -30.96 32.07
CA GLY A 49 7.75 -31.50 31.03
C GLY A 49 6.63 -30.55 30.59
N ALA A 50 6.03 -29.80 31.52
CA ALA A 50 4.93 -28.87 31.21
C ALA A 50 5.46 -27.57 30.56
N PRO A 51 4.98 -27.19 29.39
CA PRO A 51 5.51 -26.03 28.66
C PRO A 51 5.41 -24.70 29.39
N ALA A 52 4.31 -24.48 30.12
CA ALA A 52 4.08 -23.24 30.89
C ALA A 52 5.05 -23.12 32.06
N ASP A 53 5.27 -24.18 32.79
CA ASP A 53 6.17 -24.23 33.96
C ASP A 53 7.63 -24.13 33.53
N ARG A 54 7.98 -24.71 32.37
CA ARG A 54 9.29 -24.62 31.77
C ARG A 54 9.60 -23.18 31.34
N LEU A 55 8.62 -22.46 30.70
CA LEU A 55 8.78 -21.08 30.35
C LEU A 55 8.97 -20.18 31.59
N SER A 56 8.15 -20.39 32.61
CA SER A 56 8.26 -19.67 33.89
C SER A 56 9.62 -19.89 34.58
N CYS A 57 10.17 -21.10 34.49
CA CYS A 57 11.50 -21.40 34.99
C CYS A 57 12.59 -20.64 34.26
N TYR A 58 12.53 -20.57 32.94
CA TYR A 58 13.48 -19.80 32.13
C TYR A 58 13.36 -18.29 32.40
N ASP A 59 12.15 -17.73 32.48
CA ASP A 59 11.92 -16.33 32.80
C ASP A 59 12.52 -15.96 34.15
N LYS A 60 12.34 -16.82 35.15
CA LYS A 60 12.93 -16.64 36.49
C LYS A 60 14.46 -16.73 36.46
N ALA A 61 15.03 -17.68 35.72
CA ALA A 61 16.47 -17.83 35.57
C ALA A 61 17.12 -16.64 34.83
N MET A 62 16.38 -16.01 33.93
CA MET A 62 16.81 -14.84 33.17
C MET A 62 16.47 -13.48 33.81
N GLY A 63 15.87 -13.52 35.06
CA GLY A 63 15.50 -12.29 35.76
C GLY A 63 14.33 -11.53 35.15
N ARG A 64 13.52 -12.16 34.31
CA ARG A 64 12.31 -11.54 33.71
C ARG A 64 11.15 -11.60 34.69
N ALA A 65 10.37 -10.52 34.81
CA ALA A 65 9.12 -10.56 35.55
C ALA A 65 8.13 -11.50 34.86
N PRO A 66 7.32 -12.30 35.63
CA PRO A 66 6.32 -13.17 35.03
C PRO A 66 5.33 -12.34 34.20
N ALA A 67 5.01 -12.84 33.00
CA ALA A 67 4.00 -12.24 32.17
C ALA A 67 2.65 -12.22 32.85
N PRO A 68 1.80 -11.18 32.72
CA PRO A 68 0.45 -11.18 33.23
C PRO A 68 -0.29 -12.41 32.71
N ALA A 69 -1.04 -13.08 33.60
CA ALA A 69 -1.80 -14.27 33.25
C ALA A 69 -2.74 -13.97 32.07
N ALA A 70 -2.61 -14.75 31.00
CA ALA A 70 -3.53 -14.66 29.86
C ALA A 70 -4.96 -14.97 30.34
N PRO A 71 -6.00 -14.27 29.84
CA PRO A 71 -7.37 -14.60 30.13
C PRO A 71 -7.69 -16.05 29.71
N PRO A 72 -8.57 -16.76 30.42
CA PRO A 72 -8.82 -18.18 30.21
C PRO A 72 -9.28 -18.43 28.76
N ALA A 73 -8.61 -19.35 28.09
CA ALA A 73 -8.98 -19.84 26.76
C ALA A 73 -10.39 -20.45 26.81
N TYR A 74 -11.28 -20.02 25.95
CA TYR A 74 -12.59 -20.63 25.74
C TYR A 74 -12.41 -22.11 25.41
N ALA A 75 -13.01 -22.98 26.22
CA ALA A 75 -13.01 -24.41 26.01
C ALA A 75 -13.68 -24.75 24.67
N GLN A 76 -12.97 -25.48 23.82
CA GLN A 76 -13.53 -26.13 22.65
C GLN A 76 -14.41 -27.31 23.11
N ASN A 77 -15.70 -27.27 22.78
CA ASN A 77 -16.62 -28.39 23.00
C ASN A 77 -16.36 -29.47 21.93
N PRO A 78 -16.21 -30.73 22.32
CA PRO A 78 -16.31 -31.84 21.36
C PRO A 78 -17.77 -32.21 21.11
N ALA A 79 -18.03 -32.56 19.86
CA ALA A 79 -19.35 -32.94 19.35
C ALA A 79 -19.91 -34.23 19.98
N GLY A 80 -21.24 -34.29 20.12
CA GLY A 80 -22.01 -35.53 20.08
C GLY A 80 -22.93 -35.79 21.25
N GLY A 81 -24.26 -35.80 20.99
CA GLY A 81 -25.27 -36.48 21.83
C GLY A 81 -26.47 -35.61 22.23
N ALA A 82 -27.57 -35.72 21.52
CA ALA A 82 -28.93 -35.41 21.99
C ALA A 82 -29.58 -36.67 22.59
N PRO A 83 -30.81 -36.68 23.19
CA PRO A 83 -31.59 -35.61 23.80
C PRO A 83 -32.14 -35.99 25.21
N ALA A 84 -32.66 -35.08 26.00
CA ALA A 84 -33.80 -35.33 26.90
C ALA A 84 -34.39 -34.01 27.42
N SER A 85 -35.67 -33.93 27.24
CA SER A 85 -36.63 -32.93 27.73
C SER A 85 -36.72 -32.88 29.23
N SER A 86 -36.90 -31.71 29.81
CA SER A 86 -37.94 -31.48 30.82
C SER A 86 -38.11 -30.00 31.14
N SER A 87 -39.34 -29.64 31.09
CA SER A 87 -40.07 -28.43 31.38
C SER A 87 -39.94 -27.95 32.83
N LEU A 88 -40.08 -26.65 33.03
CA LEU A 88 -41.04 -25.94 33.85
C LEU A 88 -40.47 -24.75 34.63
N LEU A 89 -41.26 -23.67 34.46
CA LEU A 89 -41.41 -22.47 35.28
C LEU A 89 -40.57 -21.24 34.93
N ALA A 90 -41.20 -20.37 34.12
CA ALA A 90 -40.86 -18.98 33.97
C ALA A 90 -41.43 -18.13 35.10
N PRO A 91 -40.82 -17.03 35.49
CA PRO A 91 -41.50 -15.81 35.90
C PRO A 91 -41.50 -14.78 34.75
N LYS A 92 -42.70 -14.28 34.53
CA LYS A 92 -43.06 -13.26 33.57
C LYS A 92 -42.48 -11.91 34.02
N GLY A 93 -41.36 -11.50 33.42
CA GLY A 93 -40.84 -10.13 33.49
C GLY A 93 -40.86 -9.59 32.09
N ALA A 94 -41.55 -8.46 31.85
CA ALA A 94 -41.65 -7.80 30.56
C ALA A 94 -40.25 -7.39 30.06
N ALA A 95 -39.78 -8.11 29.06
CA ALA A 95 -38.60 -7.70 28.31
C ALA A 95 -39.06 -6.61 27.34
N THR A 96 -38.64 -5.39 27.54
CA THR A 96 -38.65 -4.33 26.54
C THR A 96 -37.89 -4.88 25.31
N PRO A 97 -38.41 -4.77 24.09
CA PRO A 97 -37.66 -5.19 22.92
C PRO A 97 -36.42 -4.30 22.81
N VAL A 98 -35.25 -4.85 23.13
CA VAL A 98 -33.98 -4.26 22.74
C VAL A 98 -34.04 -4.25 21.19
N ALA A 99 -34.10 -3.06 20.63
CA ALA A 99 -33.99 -2.87 19.20
C ALA A 99 -32.75 -3.67 18.75
N ALA A 100 -32.93 -4.60 17.81
CA ALA A 100 -31.84 -5.33 17.22
C ALA A 100 -30.85 -4.29 16.67
N GLU A 101 -29.72 -4.11 17.35
CA GLU A 101 -28.58 -3.37 16.82
C GLU A 101 -28.26 -4.01 15.48
N LYS A 102 -28.50 -3.27 14.42
CA LYS A 102 -28.06 -3.64 13.08
C LYS A 102 -26.57 -3.89 13.21
N GLN A 103 -26.13 -5.13 13.13
CA GLN A 103 -24.71 -5.46 13.00
C GLN A 103 -24.22 -4.72 11.75
N GLU A 104 -23.62 -3.57 11.95
CA GLU A 104 -23.01 -2.80 10.87
C GLU A 104 -21.88 -3.66 10.30
N THR A 105 -21.94 -3.90 9.01
CA THR A 105 -20.87 -4.59 8.28
C THR A 105 -19.57 -3.81 8.54
N PRO A 106 -18.49 -4.48 8.97
CA PRO A 106 -17.25 -3.78 9.28
C PRO A 106 -16.77 -2.95 8.09
N SER A 107 -16.50 -1.66 8.33
CA SER A 107 -16.04 -0.74 7.30
C SER A 107 -14.68 -1.18 6.74
N LEU A 108 -14.62 -1.44 5.43
CA LEU A 108 -13.37 -1.79 4.75
C LEU A 108 -12.38 -0.61 4.76
N LEU A 109 -12.87 0.61 4.52
CA LEU A 109 -12.04 1.81 4.52
C LEU A 109 -11.55 2.17 5.93
N SER A 110 -12.35 1.88 6.98
CA SER A 110 -11.90 2.06 8.35
C SER A 110 -10.74 1.13 8.66
N LYS A 111 -10.89 -0.16 8.44
CA LYS A 111 -9.80 -1.13 8.63
C LYS A 111 -8.57 -0.80 7.78
N TYR A 112 -8.80 -0.35 6.57
CA TYR A 112 -7.71 0.02 5.68
C TYR A 112 -6.89 1.20 6.23
N TRP A 113 -7.51 2.32 6.62
CA TRP A 113 -6.83 3.51 7.12
C TRP A 113 -6.77 3.61 8.64
N GLU A 114 -7.27 2.59 9.37
CA GLU A 114 -7.32 2.58 10.83
C GLU A 114 -8.03 3.83 11.39
N LEU A 115 -9.24 4.10 10.85
CA LEU A 115 -9.96 5.34 11.14
C LEU A 115 -10.63 5.33 12.52
N GLU A 116 -11.04 4.15 13.02
CA GLU A 116 -11.67 3.99 14.32
C GLU A 116 -10.63 3.58 15.39
N PRO A 117 -10.85 3.90 16.67
CA PRO A 117 -9.92 3.55 17.74
C PRO A 117 -9.56 2.05 17.80
N GLU A 118 -10.55 1.19 17.57
CA GLU A 118 -10.41 -0.29 17.58
C GLU A 118 -9.61 -0.84 16.40
N ASP A 119 -9.53 -0.09 15.31
CA ASP A 119 -8.74 -0.47 14.13
C ASP A 119 -7.25 -0.07 14.24
N LYS A 120 -6.89 0.81 15.21
CA LYS A 120 -5.55 1.36 15.37
C LYS A 120 -4.51 0.30 15.79
N ARG A 121 -3.51 0.07 14.96
CA ARG A 121 -2.41 -0.91 15.19
C ARG A 121 -1.12 -0.26 15.68
N GLY A 122 -1.12 1.05 15.93
CA GLY A 122 0.07 1.81 16.33
C GLY A 122 0.95 2.20 15.14
N VAL A 123 2.15 2.71 15.44
CA VAL A 123 3.11 3.25 14.45
C VAL A 123 4.12 2.21 14.00
N PHE A 124 4.74 2.44 12.84
CA PHE A 124 5.80 1.61 12.23
C PHE A 124 5.41 0.15 11.94
N ASN A 125 4.10 -0.15 11.88
CA ASN A 125 3.60 -1.42 11.35
C ASN A 125 3.47 -1.31 9.83
N PHE A 126 4.22 -2.12 9.09
CA PHE A 126 4.18 -2.14 7.63
C PHE A 126 3.03 -3.00 7.15
N VAL A 127 2.19 -2.41 6.31
CA VAL A 127 1.05 -3.08 5.67
C VAL A 127 1.03 -2.75 4.19
N GLY A 128 0.30 -3.51 3.39
CA GLY A 128 0.13 -3.17 1.98
C GLY A 128 -0.58 -1.83 1.79
N TYR A 129 -0.35 -1.19 0.63
CA TYR A 129 -0.96 0.10 0.28
C TYR A 129 -1.79 0.00 -1.01
N LYS A 130 -1.15 -0.18 -2.14
CA LYS A 130 -1.81 -0.54 -3.40
C LYS A 130 -1.71 -2.05 -3.60
N ALA A 131 -2.30 -2.58 -4.65
CA ALA A 131 -2.20 -4.01 -4.96
C ALA A 131 -0.73 -4.44 -5.06
N ASN A 132 -0.39 -5.53 -4.37
CA ASN A 132 0.91 -6.18 -4.49
C ASN A 132 0.73 -7.40 -5.40
N TYR A 133 1.42 -7.43 -6.53
CA TYR A 133 1.22 -8.48 -7.53
C TYR A 133 2.48 -8.81 -8.31
N VAL A 134 2.48 -10.02 -8.87
CA VAL A 134 3.39 -10.47 -9.92
C VAL A 134 2.55 -11.02 -11.06
N LEU A 135 2.71 -10.45 -12.25
CA LEU A 135 2.09 -10.87 -13.50
C LEU A 135 3.17 -11.42 -14.42
N PRO A 136 3.45 -12.74 -14.38
CA PRO A 136 4.39 -13.37 -15.30
C PRO A 136 3.96 -13.19 -16.76
N PHE A 137 2.66 -13.09 -17.00
CA PHE A 137 2.07 -12.86 -18.30
C PHE A 137 1.46 -11.47 -18.34
N HIS A 138 2.18 -10.54 -18.95
CA HIS A 138 1.70 -9.21 -19.28
C HIS A 138 1.99 -8.94 -20.75
N MET A 139 0.99 -8.50 -21.50
CA MET A 139 1.10 -8.22 -22.90
C MET A 139 0.42 -6.90 -23.25
N THR A 140 1.11 -6.07 -24.03
CA THR A 140 0.55 -4.83 -24.54
C THR A 140 0.21 -4.92 -26.03
N SER A 141 -0.85 -4.23 -26.45
CA SER A 141 -1.26 -4.12 -27.87
C SER A 141 -0.19 -3.45 -28.73
N ARG A 142 0.56 -2.51 -28.13
CA ARG A 142 1.65 -1.76 -28.75
C ARG A 142 2.73 -1.50 -27.72
N ILE A 143 3.98 -1.66 -28.11
CA ILE A 143 5.14 -1.29 -27.30
C ILE A 143 5.76 0.00 -27.83
N ASN A 144 6.09 0.92 -26.93
CA ASN A 144 6.78 2.16 -27.27
C ASN A 144 8.27 1.87 -27.50
N ARG A 145 8.70 1.92 -28.76
CA ARG A 145 10.11 1.74 -29.14
C ARG A 145 10.84 3.05 -29.36
N THR A 146 10.14 4.17 -29.24
CA THR A 146 10.69 5.50 -29.46
C THR A 146 10.16 6.47 -28.38
N PRO A 147 10.42 6.18 -27.08
CA PRO A 147 9.97 7.06 -26.02
C PRO A 147 10.56 8.46 -26.18
N GLN A 148 9.72 9.46 -25.99
CA GLN A 148 10.09 10.86 -26.14
C GLN A 148 9.30 11.76 -25.19
N SER A 149 9.77 12.97 -24.98
CA SER A 149 9.03 14.06 -24.34
C SER A 149 9.47 15.39 -24.96
N PRO A 150 8.76 16.51 -24.70
CA PRO A 150 9.12 17.80 -25.28
C PRO A 150 10.55 18.26 -25.00
N ASN A 151 11.10 17.89 -23.83
CA ASN A 151 12.43 18.31 -23.37
C ASN A 151 13.49 17.19 -23.44
N GLN A 152 13.16 16.04 -24.04
CA GLN A 152 14.04 14.88 -24.09
C GLN A 152 14.12 14.32 -25.50
N ALA A 153 15.33 13.97 -25.92
CA ALA A 153 15.55 13.37 -27.22
C ALA A 153 14.85 12.01 -27.36
N VAL A 154 14.50 11.65 -28.58
CA VAL A 154 13.98 10.32 -28.92
C VAL A 154 15.08 9.29 -28.74
N VAL A 155 14.74 8.17 -28.11
CA VAL A 155 15.61 6.99 -27.98
C VAL A 155 15.00 5.85 -28.78
N GLU A 156 15.80 5.17 -29.59
CA GLU A 156 15.35 4.00 -30.32
C GLU A 156 15.64 2.71 -29.54
N LEU A 157 14.59 1.94 -29.27
CA LEU A 157 14.61 0.68 -28.51
C LEU A 157 13.96 -0.44 -29.34
N PRO A 158 14.59 -0.80 -30.49
CA PRO A 158 13.94 -1.64 -31.52
C PRO A 158 13.64 -3.08 -31.05
N ASN A 159 14.38 -3.58 -30.07
CA ASN A 159 14.26 -4.95 -29.61
C ASN A 159 13.18 -5.16 -28.53
N TYR A 160 12.56 -4.10 -28.02
CA TYR A 160 11.50 -4.22 -27.02
C TYR A 160 10.33 -5.05 -27.54
N LYS A 161 9.91 -6.01 -26.73
CA LYS A 161 8.81 -6.95 -27.00
C LYS A 161 7.54 -6.49 -26.31
N ARG A 162 6.39 -6.88 -26.83
CA ARG A 162 5.08 -6.60 -26.25
C ARG A 162 4.78 -7.47 -25.02
N GLU A 163 5.43 -8.62 -24.95
CA GLU A 163 5.32 -9.60 -23.88
C GLU A 163 6.40 -9.32 -22.83
N GLU A 164 5.99 -9.16 -21.58
CA GLU A 164 6.89 -8.87 -20.45
C GLU A 164 6.28 -9.42 -19.15
N ALA A 165 7.06 -9.46 -18.09
CA ALA A 165 6.53 -9.62 -16.76
C ALA A 165 6.31 -8.24 -16.13
N LYS A 166 5.23 -8.10 -15.35
CA LYS A 166 4.91 -6.88 -14.61
C LYS A 166 4.77 -7.22 -13.14
N PHE A 167 5.33 -6.40 -12.25
CA PHE A 167 5.10 -6.56 -10.83
C PHE A 167 4.98 -5.22 -10.12
N GLN A 168 4.33 -5.24 -8.98
CA GLN A 168 4.19 -4.09 -8.11
C GLN A 168 4.36 -4.52 -6.66
N LEU A 169 5.17 -3.75 -5.94
CA LEU A 169 5.29 -3.79 -4.49
C LEU A 169 4.83 -2.45 -3.94
N SER A 170 3.90 -2.47 -3.00
CA SER A 170 3.36 -1.25 -2.42
C SER A 170 3.06 -1.45 -0.94
N LEU A 171 3.75 -0.67 -0.11
CA LEU A 171 3.67 -0.73 1.34
C LEU A 171 3.41 0.66 1.91
N ARG A 172 2.82 0.70 3.10
CA ARG A 172 2.70 1.90 3.91
C ARG A 172 2.96 1.58 5.38
N THR A 173 3.30 2.61 6.14
CA THR A 173 3.39 2.55 7.59
C THR A 173 2.90 3.85 8.21
N LYS A 174 2.24 3.77 9.35
CA LYS A 174 1.87 4.94 10.13
C LYS A 174 3.12 5.51 10.78
N LEU A 175 3.41 6.79 10.54
CA LEU A 175 4.55 7.51 11.11
C LEU A 175 4.18 8.18 12.42
N VAL A 176 3.00 8.82 12.45
CA VAL A 176 2.48 9.50 13.62
C VAL A 176 0.99 9.21 13.73
N GLN A 177 0.54 8.84 14.93
CA GLN A 177 -0.87 8.66 15.26
C GLN A 177 -1.43 9.91 15.93
N ASP A 178 -2.72 10.20 15.68
CA ASP A 178 -3.44 11.34 16.25
C ASP A 178 -2.73 12.69 16.05
N PHE A 179 -2.25 12.92 14.81
CA PHE A 179 -1.45 14.08 14.46
C PHE A 179 -2.33 15.29 14.09
N LEU A 180 -2.18 16.41 14.77
CA LEU A 180 -2.84 17.71 14.58
C LEU A 180 -4.36 17.69 14.81
N LEU A 181 -5.12 16.81 14.19
CA LEU A 181 -6.57 16.68 14.35
C LEU A 181 -6.90 15.35 15.06
N PRO A 182 -7.98 15.31 15.87
CA PRO A 182 -8.39 14.09 16.56
C PRO A 182 -8.60 12.92 15.59
N GLY A 183 -7.98 11.79 15.88
CA GLY A 183 -8.06 10.57 15.08
C GLY A 183 -7.29 10.60 13.76
N ALA A 184 -6.69 11.75 13.39
CA ALA A 184 -5.96 11.88 12.14
C ALA A 184 -4.53 11.33 12.25
N ASP A 185 -4.10 10.63 11.23
CA ASP A 185 -2.80 9.94 11.21
C ASP A 185 -1.94 10.38 10.03
N LEU A 186 -0.62 10.43 10.27
CA LEU A 186 0.38 10.67 9.23
C LEU A 186 1.00 9.34 8.81
N TRP A 187 0.96 9.05 7.51
CA TRP A 187 1.47 7.82 6.91
C TRP A 187 2.59 8.09 5.93
N GLY A 188 3.58 7.21 5.92
CA GLY A 188 4.54 7.08 4.83
C GLY A 188 4.17 5.90 3.96
N ALA A 189 4.23 6.07 2.64
CA ALA A 189 3.97 4.98 1.70
C ALA A 189 5.03 4.95 0.60
N TYR A 190 5.22 3.77 0.04
CA TYR A 190 6.13 3.55 -1.08
C TYR A 190 5.51 2.55 -2.05
N THR A 191 5.53 2.88 -3.33
CA THR A 191 5.11 1.99 -4.40
C THR A 191 6.23 1.88 -5.43
N GLN A 192 6.54 0.65 -5.83
CA GLN A 192 7.39 0.37 -6.97
C GLN A 192 6.61 -0.49 -7.97
N GLN A 193 6.57 -0.07 -9.23
CA GLN A 193 6.01 -0.83 -10.33
C GLN A 193 7.09 -1.06 -11.38
N ALA A 194 7.30 -2.30 -11.79
CA ALA A 194 8.33 -2.65 -12.74
C ALA A 194 7.81 -3.51 -13.90
N PHE A 195 8.38 -3.27 -15.08
CA PHE A 195 8.11 -3.99 -16.32
C PHE A 195 9.41 -4.64 -16.79
N TRP A 196 9.43 -5.95 -16.79
CA TRP A 196 10.63 -6.75 -17.06
C TRP A 196 10.51 -7.49 -18.38
N GLN A 197 11.40 -7.20 -19.30
CA GLN A 197 11.51 -7.79 -20.63
C GLN A 197 12.15 -9.20 -20.57
N ILE A 198 11.61 -10.12 -19.74
CA ILE A 198 12.21 -11.45 -19.48
C ILE A 198 12.41 -12.28 -20.74
N TRP A 199 11.62 -12.01 -21.78
CA TRP A 199 11.67 -12.71 -23.06
C TRP A 199 12.58 -12.03 -24.09
N ASN A 200 13.22 -10.90 -23.76
CA ASN A 200 14.11 -10.14 -24.63
C ASN A 200 15.58 -10.59 -24.43
N GLY A 201 15.96 -11.69 -25.06
CA GLY A 201 17.34 -12.20 -24.99
C GLY A 201 18.36 -11.33 -25.71
N LYS A 202 17.94 -10.50 -26.70
CA LYS A 202 18.86 -9.64 -27.47
C LYS A 202 19.48 -8.55 -26.60
N ASP A 203 18.70 -7.98 -25.68
CA ASP A 203 19.13 -6.89 -24.79
C ASP A 203 19.42 -7.40 -23.36
N SER A 204 19.73 -8.70 -23.19
CA SER A 204 20.04 -9.31 -21.89
C SER A 204 18.91 -9.19 -20.87
N LYS A 205 17.65 -9.25 -21.31
CA LYS A 205 16.44 -9.25 -20.48
C LYS A 205 16.35 -8.04 -19.54
N PRO A 206 16.36 -6.78 -20.04
CA PRO A 206 16.38 -5.60 -19.19
C PRO A 206 15.04 -5.34 -18.52
N PHE A 207 15.07 -4.56 -17.43
CA PHE A 207 13.88 -3.84 -17.00
C PHE A 207 13.62 -2.70 -18.00
N ARG A 208 12.44 -2.73 -18.63
CA ARG A 208 12.03 -1.66 -19.55
C ARG A 208 11.70 -0.37 -18.80
N ASN A 209 11.05 -0.51 -17.66
CA ASN A 209 10.70 0.59 -16.79
C ASN A 209 10.58 0.12 -15.35
N SER A 210 10.94 1.00 -14.42
CA SER A 210 10.67 0.83 -12.99
C SER A 210 10.28 2.19 -12.44
N ASP A 211 9.00 2.34 -12.08
CA ASP A 211 8.48 3.56 -11.46
C ASP A 211 8.54 3.43 -9.94
N TYR A 212 9.06 4.45 -9.28
CA TYR A 212 9.22 4.57 -7.83
C TYR A 212 8.36 5.72 -7.33
N GLU A 213 7.53 5.50 -6.32
CA GLU A 213 6.58 6.49 -5.82
C GLU A 213 6.56 6.51 -4.29
N PRO A 214 7.46 7.25 -3.61
CA PRO A 214 7.31 7.59 -2.21
C PRO A 214 6.20 8.64 -2.01
N GLU A 215 5.40 8.44 -0.95
CA GLU A 215 4.29 9.31 -0.60
C GLU A 215 4.28 9.62 0.90
N LEU A 216 3.91 10.84 1.26
CA LEU A 216 3.55 11.24 2.62
C LEU A 216 2.06 11.57 2.61
N ILE A 217 1.30 10.94 3.50
CA ILE A 217 -0.16 10.95 3.45
C ILE A 217 -0.72 11.29 4.82
N TYR A 218 -1.48 12.37 4.91
CA TYR A 218 -2.22 12.76 6.08
C TYR A 218 -3.69 12.38 5.90
N VAL A 219 -4.20 11.50 6.77
CA VAL A 219 -5.56 10.95 6.70
C VAL A 219 -6.36 11.48 7.89
N VAL A 220 -7.48 12.11 7.59
CA VAL A 220 -8.40 12.69 8.59
C VAL A 220 -9.73 11.93 8.52
N PRO A 221 -10.13 11.20 9.57
CA PRO A 221 -11.44 10.55 9.63
C PRO A 221 -12.57 11.60 9.56
N THR A 222 -13.66 11.24 8.87
CA THR A 222 -14.86 12.09 8.87
C THR A 222 -15.59 11.94 10.20
N PRO A 223 -15.91 13.04 10.91
CA PRO A 223 -16.70 12.99 12.14
C PRO A 223 -18.06 12.31 11.90
N GLU A 224 -18.57 11.57 12.88
CA GLU A 224 -19.81 10.76 12.76
C GLU A 224 -20.99 11.58 12.23
N GLY A 225 -21.19 12.79 12.71
CA GLY A 225 -22.28 13.66 12.27
C GLY A 225 -22.24 14.07 10.81
N ALA A 226 -21.07 13.96 10.14
CA ALA A 226 -20.86 14.32 8.73
C ALA A 226 -20.72 13.09 7.80
N ARG A 227 -20.74 11.86 8.34
CA ARG A 227 -20.51 10.64 7.56
C ARG A 227 -21.65 10.32 6.59
N LYS A 228 -22.90 10.56 7.00
CA LYS A 228 -24.08 10.12 6.23
C LYS A 228 -24.29 10.98 5.00
N LEU A 229 -24.36 10.33 3.85
CA LEU A 229 -24.67 10.93 2.56
C LEU A 229 -25.98 10.32 1.97
N PRO A 230 -26.58 10.93 0.93
CA PRO A 230 -27.72 10.35 0.24
C PRO A 230 -27.43 8.92 -0.27
N PHE A 231 -28.49 8.10 -0.39
CA PHE A 231 -28.44 6.72 -0.89
C PHE A 231 -27.56 5.79 -0.03
N ASP A 232 -27.50 5.99 1.28
CA ASP A 232 -26.75 5.19 2.25
C ASP A 232 -25.23 5.18 2.03
N TRP A 233 -24.69 6.09 1.25
CA TRP A 233 -23.25 6.30 1.17
C TRP A 233 -22.73 6.92 2.46
N GLN A 234 -21.52 6.55 2.85
CA GLN A 234 -20.81 7.11 3.98
C GLN A 234 -19.48 7.73 3.53
N TRP A 235 -19.25 8.98 3.87
CA TRP A 235 -17.95 9.63 3.73
C TRP A 235 -17.07 9.25 4.90
N ARG A 236 -16.01 8.47 4.64
CA ARG A 236 -15.19 7.89 5.71
C ARG A 236 -13.98 8.73 6.08
N TYR A 237 -13.31 9.33 5.10
CA TYR A 237 -12.11 10.13 5.35
C TYR A 237 -11.85 11.15 4.25
N THR A 238 -11.03 12.17 4.63
CA THR A 238 -10.34 13.05 3.69
C THR A 238 -8.84 12.82 3.82
N GLN A 239 -8.09 12.98 2.72
CA GLN A 239 -6.67 12.74 2.67
C GLN A 239 -5.98 13.89 1.96
N LEU A 240 -4.89 14.38 2.56
CA LEU A 240 -3.91 15.27 1.92
C LEU A 240 -2.61 14.51 1.75
N GLY A 241 -2.01 14.54 0.56
CA GLY A 241 -0.78 13.81 0.29
C GLY A 241 0.24 14.63 -0.49
N LEU A 242 1.51 14.32 -0.27
CA LEU A 242 2.65 14.72 -1.10
C LEU A 242 3.22 13.45 -1.72
N ALA A 243 3.46 13.46 -3.01
CA ALA A 243 4.03 12.33 -3.71
C ALA A 243 5.12 12.79 -4.69
N HIS A 244 6.21 12.06 -4.70
CA HIS A 244 7.22 12.07 -5.75
C HIS A 244 7.05 10.78 -6.56
N GLN A 245 7.17 10.88 -7.89
CA GLN A 245 7.26 9.69 -8.73
C GLN A 245 8.34 9.88 -9.78
N SER A 246 9.22 8.88 -9.92
CA SER A 246 10.31 8.88 -10.90
C SER A 246 10.56 7.48 -11.44
N ASN A 247 11.10 7.39 -12.65
CA ASN A 247 11.48 6.10 -13.24
C ASN A 247 12.96 5.73 -13.00
N GLY A 248 13.71 6.54 -12.26
CA GLY A 248 15.11 6.26 -11.88
C GLY A 248 16.08 6.15 -13.07
N GLN A 249 15.68 6.55 -14.26
CA GLN A 249 16.54 6.49 -15.46
C GLN A 249 17.29 7.81 -15.67
N SER A 250 18.39 7.71 -16.41
CA SER A 250 19.15 8.87 -16.88
C SER A 250 18.49 9.49 -18.12
N ASP A 251 18.84 10.73 -18.43
CA ASP A 251 18.47 11.37 -19.69
C ASP A 251 19.00 10.55 -20.88
N PRO A 252 18.22 10.46 -21.95
CA PRO A 252 16.93 11.14 -22.22
C PRO A 252 15.69 10.32 -21.84
N LEU A 253 15.83 9.23 -21.09
CA LEU A 253 14.71 8.39 -20.64
C LEU A 253 14.18 8.79 -19.25
N SER A 254 14.83 9.70 -18.56
CA SER A 254 14.43 10.21 -17.25
C SER A 254 13.04 10.84 -17.29
N ARG A 255 12.18 10.42 -16.35
CA ARG A 255 10.84 10.98 -16.12
C ARG A 255 10.57 11.08 -14.64
N SER A 256 10.08 12.24 -14.21
CA SER A 256 9.68 12.43 -12.81
C SER A 256 8.62 13.52 -12.67
N TRP A 257 7.94 13.53 -11.56
CA TRP A 257 7.05 14.61 -11.17
C TRP A 257 6.75 14.59 -9.67
N ASN A 258 6.52 15.80 -9.15
CA ASN A 258 6.09 16.02 -7.77
C ASN A 258 4.64 16.52 -7.77
N ARG A 259 3.82 16.08 -6.80
CA ARG A 259 2.42 16.47 -6.74
C ARG A 259 1.87 16.54 -5.32
N ILE A 260 0.88 17.39 -5.16
CA ILE A 260 -0.02 17.39 -4.01
C ILE A 260 -1.29 16.65 -4.41
N ASN A 261 -1.78 15.79 -3.53
CA ASN A 261 -3.00 15.02 -3.71
C ASN A 261 -4.02 15.43 -2.65
N LEU A 262 -5.27 15.65 -3.06
CA LEU A 262 -6.42 15.73 -2.18
C LEU A 262 -7.36 14.57 -2.54
N ALA A 263 -7.74 13.76 -1.55
CA ALA A 263 -8.65 12.65 -1.80
C ALA A 263 -9.71 12.53 -0.71
N ALA A 264 -10.82 11.89 -1.06
CA ALA A 264 -11.88 11.49 -0.15
C ALA A 264 -12.30 10.05 -0.43
N GLY A 265 -12.60 9.33 0.63
CA GLY A 265 -13.06 7.96 0.58
C GLY A 265 -14.50 7.80 1.03
N PHE A 266 -15.28 7.09 0.24
CA PHE A 266 -16.71 6.83 0.45
C PHE A 266 -16.97 5.33 0.39
N GLU A 267 -17.93 4.85 1.17
CA GLU A 267 -18.32 3.43 1.14
C GLU A 267 -19.83 3.24 1.26
N ARG A 268 -20.30 2.11 0.71
CA ARG A 268 -21.68 1.65 0.82
C ARG A 268 -21.74 0.13 0.65
N GLY A 269 -21.99 -0.59 1.72
CA GLY A 269 -21.97 -2.06 1.71
C GLY A 269 -20.66 -2.60 1.12
N ASP A 270 -20.75 -3.40 0.07
CA ASP A 270 -19.59 -4.02 -0.61
C ASP A 270 -18.77 -3.07 -1.50
N TRP A 271 -19.18 -1.82 -1.62
CA TRP A 271 -18.58 -0.84 -2.52
C TRP A 271 -17.81 0.23 -1.77
N SER A 272 -16.66 0.63 -2.30
CA SER A 272 -15.99 1.86 -1.90
C SER A 272 -15.55 2.67 -3.11
N LEU A 273 -15.60 3.99 -2.97
CA LEU A 273 -15.18 4.95 -3.98
C LEU A 273 -14.13 5.87 -3.37
N ILE A 274 -12.99 5.99 -4.04
CA ILE A 274 -11.95 6.96 -3.69
C ILE A 274 -11.85 7.96 -4.84
N ALA A 275 -12.12 9.23 -4.54
CA ALA A 275 -11.94 10.33 -5.49
C ALA A 275 -10.67 11.10 -5.09
N ARG A 276 -9.70 11.19 -6.00
CA ARG A 276 -8.42 11.87 -5.79
C ARG A 276 -8.20 12.94 -6.84
N PHE A 277 -7.83 14.12 -6.41
CA PHE A 277 -7.45 15.25 -7.26
C PHE A 277 -5.98 15.57 -7.03
N MET A 278 -5.26 15.82 -8.12
CA MET A 278 -3.82 16.00 -8.10
C MET A 278 -3.44 17.36 -8.69
N ARG A 279 -2.51 18.04 -8.04
CA ARG A 279 -1.85 19.23 -8.56
C ARG A 279 -0.36 18.96 -8.67
N ARG A 280 0.18 18.97 -9.90
CA ARG A 280 1.62 18.92 -10.13
C ARG A 280 2.28 20.16 -9.53
N LEU A 281 3.35 19.96 -8.79
CA LEU A 281 4.25 21.04 -8.36
C LEU A 281 5.09 21.48 -9.57
N LYS A 282 5.25 22.77 -9.70
CA LYS A 282 6.01 23.34 -10.82
C LYS A 282 7.50 23.05 -10.62
N GLU A 283 8.14 22.59 -11.67
CA GLU A 283 9.58 22.39 -11.75
C GLU A 283 10.20 23.47 -12.66
N GLU A 284 11.49 23.72 -12.49
CA GLU A 284 12.20 24.62 -13.39
C GLU A 284 12.28 23.97 -14.79
N PRO A 285 12.12 24.75 -15.88
CA PRO A 285 12.09 24.21 -17.24
C PRO A 285 13.30 23.37 -17.63
N VAL A 286 14.48 23.67 -17.06
CA VAL A 286 15.72 22.93 -17.30
C VAL A 286 15.74 21.54 -16.67
N ASN A 287 14.94 21.35 -15.61
CA ASN A 287 14.86 20.10 -14.85
C ASN A 287 13.58 19.31 -15.15
N ASP A 288 12.64 19.90 -15.90
CA ASP A 288 11.34 19.29 -16.19
C ASP A 288 11.44 18.36 -17.41
N ASN A 289 11.61 17.06 -17.15
CA ASN A 289 11.79 16.03 -18.17
C ASN A 289 10.50 15.64 -18.90
N ASN A 290 9.34 16.08 -18.43
CA ASN A 290 8.01 15.70 -18.95
C ASN A 290 6.96 16.78 -18.67
N PRO A 291 7.11 18.00 -19.24
CA PRO A 291 6.27 19.17 -18.92
C PRO A 291 4.79 18.98 -19.26
N ASP A 292 4.48 18.14 -20.21
CA ASP A 292 3.13 17.83 -20.69
C ASP A 292 2.49 16.59 -20.06
N LEU A 293 3.13 15.97 -19.06
CA LEU A 293 2.67 14.74 -18.39
C LEU A 293 1.19 14.83 -17.95
N VAL A 294 0.80 15.93 -17.33
CA VAL A 294 -0.56 16.12 -16.79
C VAL A 294 -1.61 16.19 -17.92
N THR A 295 -1.22 16.54 -19.14
CA THR A 295 -2.11 16.51 -20.30
C THR A 295 -2.57 15.10 -20.63
N TYR A 296 -1.70 14.10 -20.49
CA TYR A 296 -2.00 12.71 -20.79
C TYR A 296 -2.49 11.91 -19.59
N ARG A 297 -1.82 12.04 -18.44
CA ARG A 297 -2.15 11.29 -17.22
C ARG A 297 -3.38 11.83 -16.48
N GLY A 298 -3.61 13.14 -16.60
CA GLY A 298 -4.74 13.79 -15.95
C GLY A 298 -4.46 14.31 -14.54
N ARG A 299 -5.52 14.89 -13.95
CA ARG A 299 -5.53 15.50 -12.59
C ARG A 299 -6.54 14.87 -11.64
N GLY A 300 -7.42 14.03 -12.16
CA GLY A 300 -8.41 13.28 -11.38
C GLY A 300 -8.15 11.78 -11.48
N GLU A 301 -8.33 11.10 -10.37
CA GLU A 301 -8.27 9.65 -10.27
C GLU A 301 -9.46 9.18 -9.43
N PHE A 302 -10.29 8.30 -10.00
CA PHE A 302 -11.47 7.75 -9.37
C PHE A 302 -11.33 6.24 -9.32
N GLN A 303 -11.32 5.70 -8.11
CA GLN A 303 -11.16 4.27 -7.87
C GLN A 303 -12.43 3.73 -7.24
N LEU A 304 -13.14 2.89 -7.98
CA LEU A 304 -14.30 2.15 -7.50
C LEU A 304 -13.86 0.74 -7.16
N ASN A 305 -14.04 0.32 -5.91
CA ASN A 305 -13.75 -1.03 -5.45
C ASN A 305 -15.05 -1.75 -5.11
N TRP A 306 -15.07 -3.05 -5.36
CA TRP A 306 -16.13 -3.96 -4.99
C TRP A 306 -15.52 -5.20 -4.34
N ALA A 307 -16.08 -5.59 -3.18
CA ALA A 307 -15.65 -6.78 -2.44
C ALA A 307 -16.89 -7.54 -1.99
N HIS A 308 -17.15 -8.70 -2.61
CA HIS A 308 -18.29 -9.54 -2.27
C HIS A 308 -17.87 -11.01 -2.18
N GLY A 309 -18.13 -11.61 -1.02
CA GLY A 309 -17.72 -12.97 -0.75
C GLY A 309 -16.21 -13.13 -0.87
N ARG A 310 -15.75 -13.88 -1.87
CA ARG A 310 -14.32 -14.11 -2.13
C ARG A 310 -13.77 -13.29 -3.29
N HIS A 311 -14.63 -12.60 -4.03
CA HIS A 311 -14.24 -11.78 -5.17
C HIS A 311 -13.89 -10.38 -4.72
N THR A 312 -12.83 -9.80 -5.30
CA THR A 312 -12.62 -8.35 -5.28
C THR A 312 -12.43 -7.85 -6.70
N ALA A 313 -12.93 -6.68 -6.98
CA ALA A 313 -12.73 -6.00 -8.25
C ALA A 313 -12.46 -4.52 -8.00
N GLN A 314 -11.64 -3.92 -8.85
CA GLN A 314 -11.31 -2.51 -8.84
C GLN A 314 -11.42 -1.94 -10.25
N LEU A 315 -12.07 -0.80 -10.37
CA LEU A 315 -12.05 0.02 -11.57
C LEU A 315 -11.40 1.36 -11.24
N LEU A 316 -10.25 1.63 -11.86
CA LEU A 316 -9.54 2.89 -11.76
C LEU A 316 -9.76 3.69 -13.04
N TYR A 317 -10.25 4.91 -12.89
CA TYR A 317 -10.39 5.87 -13.98
C TYR A 317 -9.54 7.09 -13.71
N ARG A 318 -8.60 7.38 -14.62
CA ARG A 318 -7.79 8.60 -14.63
C ARG A 318 -8.32 9.57 -15.65
N SER A 319 -8.52 10.82 -15.26
CA SER A 319 -9.14 11.86 -16.08
C SER A 319 -8.33 13.16 -16.06
N THR A 320 -8.29 13.83 -17.20
CA THR A 320 -7.77 15.19 -17.28
C THR A 320 -8.70 16.22 -16.64
N LEU A 321 -9.95 15.85 -16.37
CA LEU A 321 -11.04 16.74 -15.95
C LEU A 321 -11.42 17.82 -16.97
N LYS A 322 -10.90 17.71 -18.22
CA LYS A 322 -11.17 18.64 -19.30
C LYS A 322 -11.87 17.96 -20.48
N ASP A 323 -11.38 16.79 -20.86
CA ASP A 323 -11.92 16.01 -21.96
C ASP A 323 -11.67 14.52 -21.73
N ALA A 324 -12.32 13.67 -22.52
CA ALA A 324 -12.17 12.21 -22.45
C ALA A 324 -11.12 11.66 -23.43
N LYS A 325 -10.36 12.52 -24.14
CA LYS A 325 -9.39 12.10 -25.14
C LYS A 325 -8.17 11.43 -24.52
N TYR A 326 -7.78 11.91 -23.34
CA TYR A 326 -6.63 11.45 -22.56
C TYR A 326 -7.06 10.78 -21.26
N GLY A 327 -6.10 10.31 -20.48
CA GLY A 327 -6.33 9.54 -19.26
C GLY A 327 -6.27 8.05 -19.50
N ALA A 328 -6.81 7.27 -18.57
CA ALA A 328 -6.76 5.82 -18.62
C ALA A 328 -7.89 5.18 -17.82
N VAL A 329 -8.22 3.94 -18.16
CA VAL A 329 -9.04 3.03 -17.38
C VAL A 329 -8.21 1.80 -17.08
N GLN A 330 -8.25 1.33 -15.83
CA GLN A 330 -7.66 0.07 -15.41
C GLN A 330 -8.70 -0.73 -14.63
N PHE A 331 -8.86 -1.98 -14.99
CA PHE A 331 -9.69 -2.95 -14.29
C PHE A 331 -8.82 -4.02 -13.69
N GLU A 332 -9.12 -4.40 -12.45
CA GLU A 332 -8.45 -5.46 -11.71
C GLU A 332 -9.51 -6.39 -11.11
N TRP A 333 -9.21 -7.68 -11.10
CA TRP A 333 -10.04 -8.67 -10.45
C TRP A 333 -9.18 -9.71 -9.75
N THR A 334 -9.62 -10.12 -8.55
CA THR A 334 -8.91 -11.15 -7.79
C THR A 334 -9.85 -12.19 -7.19
N TYR A 335 -9.30 -13.39 -7.00
CA TYR A 335 -9.97 -14.51 -6.34
C TYR A 335 -8.94 -15.36 -5.58
N PRO A 336 -9.21 -15.83 -4.33
CA PRO A 336 -8.24 -16.64 -3.58
C PRO A 336 -7.83 -17.89 -4.34
N VAL A 337 -6.52 -18.20 -4.34
CA VAL A 337 -5.99 -19.46 -4.88
C VAL A 337 -6.43 -20.62 -3.99
N PHE A 338 -6.36 -20.44 -2.67
CA PHE A 338 -6.76 -21.42 -1.68
C PHE A 338 -8.00 -20.97 -0.92
N SER A 339 -9.06 -21.78 -0.96
CA SER A 339 -10.35 -21.45 -0.33
C SER A 339 -10.27 -21.27 1.19
N GLN A 340 -9.34 -21.94 1.84
CA GLN A 340 -9.10 -21.87 3.30
C GLN A 340 -8.28 -20.64 3.71
N GLN A 341 -7.66 -19.93 2.76
CA GLN A 341 -6.83 -18.76 3.00
C GLN A 341 -7.29 -17.57 2.14
N PRO A 342 -8.46 -16.98 2.42
CA PRO A 342 -9.06 -15.93 1.58
C PRO A 342 -8.18 -14.68 1.48
N ASN A 343 -7.37 -14.39 2.48
CA ASN A 343 -6.45 -13.23 2.53
C ASN A 343 -5.00 -13.59 2.11
N GLY A 344 -4.77 -14.84 1.67
CA GLY A 344 -3.47 -15.30 1.20
C GLY A 344 -3.20 -14.94 -0.27
N LEU A 345 -2.57 -15.88 -0.98
CA LEU A 345 -2.31 -15.76 -2.41
C LEU A 345 -3.61 -15.75 -3.20
N ARG A 346 -3.76 -14.82 -4.15
CA ARG A 346 -4.96 -14.66 -4.98
C ARG A 346 -4.58 -14.68 -6.45
N TRP A 347 -5.40 -15.29 -7.27
CA TRP A 347 -5.38 -15.05 -8.72
C TRP A 347 -5.61 -13.58 -8.98
N TYR A 348 -4.91 -13.01 -9.95
CA TYR A 348 -5.00 -11.60 -10.28
C TYR A 348 -5.01 -11.40 -11.79
N VAL A 349 -6.00 -10.66 -12.27
CA VAL A 349 -6.13 -10.25 -13.68
C VAL A 349 -6.21 -8.74 -13.72
N GLN A 350 -5.46 -8.13 -14.63
CA GLN A 350 -5.45 -6.70 -14.86
C GLN A 350 -5.65 -6.39 -16.34
N VAL A 351 -6.50 -5.43 -16.63
CA VAL A 351 -6.69 -4.85 -17.96
C VAL A 351 -6.49 -3.36 -17.86
N PHE A 352 -5.61 -2.82 -18.68
CA PHE A 352 -5.32 -1.39 -18.77
C PHE A 352 -5.62 -0.87 -20.17
N ARG A 353 -6.18 0.35 -20.29
CA ARG A 353 -6.33 1.07 -21.55
C ARG A 353 -6.18 2.56 -21.35
N GLY A 354 -5.28 3.18 -22.08
CA GLY A 354 -5.10 4.63 -22.02
C GLY A 354 -3.63 5.05 -22.09
N TYR A 355 -3.32 6.13 -21.42
CA TYR A 355 -2.01 6.77 -21.36
C TYR A 355 -1.36 6.58 -20.00
N GLY A 356 -0.04 6.54 -19.95
CA GLY A 356 0.72 6.55 -18.72
C GLY A 356 0.56 5.28 -17.89
N GLU A 357 0.65 4.11 -18.49
CA GLU A 357 0.83 2.86 -17.74
C GLU A 357 2.16 2.85 -17.00
N THR A 358 3.20 3.44 -17.60
CA THR A 358 4.50 3.76 -17.01
C THR A 358 4.79 5.26 -17.15
N LEU A 359 5.77 5.77 -16.39
CA LEU A 359 6.23 7.14 -16.58
C LEU A 359 6.93 7.34 -17.93
N THR A 360 7.71 6.38 -18.40
CA THR A 360 8.36 6.45 -19.70
C THR A 360 7.33 6.56 -20.84
N ASP A 361 6.17 5.91 -20.67
CA ASP A 361 5.08 5.88 -21.65
C ASP A 361 3.92 6.83 -21.31
N TYR A 362 4.17 7.90 -20.53
CA TYR A 362 3.11 8.76 -20.04
C TYR A 362 2.25 9.36 -21.18
N ASN A 363 2.83 9.60 -22.33
CA ASN A 363 2.21 10.16 -23.54
C ASN A 363 1.93 9.12 -24.65
N PHE A 364 2.10 7.82 -24.33
CA PHE A 364 1.87 6.73 -25.26
C PHE A 364 0.59 5.98 -24.90
N ARG A 365 -0.35 5.88 -25.83
CA ARG A 365 -1.62 5.16 -25.64
C ARG A 365 -1.46 3.68 -25.95
N GLN A 366 -1.85 2.83 -25.00
CA GLN A 366 -1.82 1.38 -25.18
C GLN A 366 -3.00 0.69 -24.48
N THR A 367 -3.20 -0.57 -24.83
CA THR A 367 -4.06 -1.50 -24.10
C THR A 367 -3.20 -2.67 -23.68
N SER A 368 -3.23 -3.03 -22.40
CA SER A 368 -2.50 -4.18 -21.90
C SER A 368 -3.40 -5.10 -21.08
N VAL A 369 -3.02 -6.37 -21.03
CA VAL A 369 -3.66 -7.41 -20.23
C VAL A 369 -2.57 -8.14 -19.48
N GLY A 370 -2.79 -8.40 -18.20
CA GLY A 370 -1.88 -9.16 -17.35
C GLY A 370 -2.62 -10.18 -16.51
N ALA A 371 -1.97 -11.32 -16.29
CA ALA A 371 -2.48 -12.38 -15.42
C ALA A 371 -1.36 -12.96 -14.55
N GLY A 372 -1.69 -13.27 -13.32
CA GLY A 372 -0.75 -13.79 -12.33
C GLY A 372 -1.36 -13.85 -10.94
N PHE A 373 -0.62 -13.36 -9.96
CA PHE A 373 -0.98 -13.48 -8.56
C PHE A 373 -0.83 -12.15 -7.83
N SER A 374 -1.72 -11.95 -6.83
CA SER A 374 -1.58 -10.88 -5.85
C SER A 374 -1.46 -11.45 -4.45
N PHE A 375 -0.84 -10.66 -3.55
CA PHE A 375 -0.56 -11.00 -2.16
C PHE A 375 -0.60 -9.74 -1.30
N LEU A 376 -0.64 -9.88 0.02
CA LEU A 376 -0.76 -8.75 0.96
C LEU A 376 -1.95 -7.84 0.63
N GLN A 377 -3.11 -8.44 0.34
CA GLN A 377 -4.37 -7.70 0.21
C GLN A 377 -5.02 -7.53 1.58
N PHE A 378 -5.87 -6.51 1.69
CA PHE A 378 -6.61 -6.14 2.91
C PHE A 378 -7.94 -6.83 3.00
#